data_55eae033be9c0db492426d7b94cf7dc1
#
_entry.id   55eae033be9c0db492426d7b94cf7dc1
#
_cell.length_a   1.000
_cell.length_b   1.000
_cell.length_c   1.000
_cell.angle_alpha   90.00
_cell.angle_beta   90.00
_cell.angle_gamma   90.00
#
_symmetry.space_group_name_H-M   'P 1'
#
loop_
_entity.id
_entity.type
_entity.pdbx_description
1 polymer ?
#
loop_
_entity_poly.entity_id
_entity_poly.type
_entity_poly.pdbx_seq_one_letter_code
_entity_poly.pdbx_strand_id
1 'polypeptide(L)'
;MDNGEIELEFIRTDSDDQEVLIDTYTVNLKNGDKRLIVMSGDFDSPIISDYSYTRETLEDHFRLFALSVTIDEGSYDFYLAESGDPFEAANFLGTVTASEMIEFDYWDPDDDSDYFDEDEYTIYLTEPGSTEVLFESQTIDFAYETEYLL
;
A
#
# COMPACT_ATOMS: atom_id res chain seq x y z
N MET A 1 -19.83 6.57 -15.79
CA MET A 1 -20.45 5.50 -14.99
C MET A 1 -21.31 6.20 -13.95
N ASP A 2 -22.51 5.70 -13.72
CA ASP A 2 -23.34 6.25 -12.65
C ASP A 2 -22.74 5.83 -11.30
N ASN A 3 -22.81 6.72 -10.31
CA ASN A 3 -22.48 6.38 -8.93
C ASN A 3 -23.36 5.22 -8.48
N GLY A 4 -22.78 4.22 -7.85
CA GLY A 4 -23.49 3.02 -7.45
C GLY A 4 -23.04 2.49 -6.09
N GLU A 5 -23.96 1.81 -5.44
CA GLU A 5 -23.71 1.03 -4.23
C GLU A 5 -23.48 -0.42 -4.65
N ILE A 6 -22.41 -1.02 -4.13
CA ILE A 6 -22.05 -2.42 -4.34
C ILE A 6 -21.96 -3.09 -2.99
N GLU A 7 -22.70 -4.19 -2.82
CA GLU A 7 -22.57 -5.07 -1.67
C GLU A 7 -21.56 -6.18 -2.00
N LEU A 8 -20.57 -6.33 -1.13
CA LEU A 8 -19.56 -7.38 -1.18
C LEU A 8 -19.84 -8.40 -0.09
N GLU A 9 -19.93 -9.67 -0.45
CA GLU A 9 -20.05 -10.78 0.48
C GLU A 9 -18.70 -11.48 0.61
N PHE A 10 -18.21 -11.60 1.84
CA PHE A 10 -17.01 -12.37 2.16
C PHE A 10 -17.45 -13.78 2.60
N ILE A 11 -17.07 -14.77 1.81
CA ILE A 11 -17.50 -16.15 2.00
C ILE A 11 -16.25 -17.03 2.16
N ARG A 12 -16.30 -17.98 3.07
CA ARG A 12 -15.33 -19.08 3.17
C ARG A 12 -16.00 -20.40 2.88
N THR A 13 -15.24 -21.37 2.43
CA THR A 13 -15.64 -22.77 2.39
C THR A 13 -15.14 -23.46 3.67
N ASP A 14 -16.02 -24.13 4.37
CA ASP A 14 -15.67 -24.90 5.58
C ASP A 14 -15.12 -26.30 5.24
N SER A 15 -14.83 -27.10 6.28
CA SER A 15 -14.30 -28.46 6.13
C SER A 15 -15.25 -29.46 5.47
N ASP A 16 -16.53 -29.12 5.37
CA ASP A 16 -17.60 -29.94 4.79
C ASP A 16 -18.01 -29.43 3.38
N ASP A 17 -17.15 -28.60 2.76
CA ASP A 17 -17.38 -27.96 1.46
C ASP A 17 -18.65 -27.07 1.43
N GLN A 18 -19.05 -26.52 2.58
CA GLN A 18 -20.18 -25.59 2.66
C GLN A 18 -19.68 -24.15 2.65
N GLU A 19 -20.41 -23.30 1.94
CA GLU A 19 -20.18 -21.86 1.95
C GLU A 19 -20.74 -21.26 3.25
N VAL A 20 -19.87 -20.55 3.95
CA VAL A 20 -20.20 -19.82 5.18
C VAL A 20 -19.94 -18.35 4.97
N LEU A 21 -21.00 -17.53 5.05
CA LEU A 21 -20.86 -16.07 5.00
C LEU A 21 -20.09 -15.60 6.25
N ILE A 22 -18.98 -14.90 6.04
CA ILE A 22 -18.18 -14.31 7.11
C ILE A 22 -18.73 -12.92 7.45
N ASP A 23 -18.89 -12.07 6.43
CA ASP A 23 -19.35 -10.70 6.59
C ASP A 23 -19.87 -10.12 5.27
N THR A 24 -20.56 -8.98 5.35
CA THR A 24 -20.97 -8.19 4.22
C THR A 24 -20.51 -6.75 4.36
N TYR A 25 -20.06 -6.15 3.26
CA TYR A 25 -19.59 -4.77 3.24
C TYR A 25 -20.18 -4.00 2.05
N THR A 26 -20.70 -2.81 2.31
CA THR A 26 -21.29 -1.98 1.28
C THR A 26 -20.34 -0.86 0.87
N VAL A 27 -19.98 -0.82 -0.41
CA VAL A 27 -19.10 0.20 -1.01
C VAL A 27 -19.92 1.16 -1.86
N ASN A 28 -19.73 2.46 -1.61
CA ASN A 28 -20.28 3.51 -2.47
C ASN A 28 -19.22 3.97 -3.46
N LEU A 29 -19.37 3.59 -4.73
CA LEU A 29 -18.46 3.99 -5.80
C LEU A 29 -18.88 5.30 -6.43
N LYS A 30 -17.92 6.23 -6.57
CA LYS A 30 -18.06 7.42 -7.40
C LYS A 30 -17.25 7.27 -8.68
N ASN A 31 -17.61 8.04 -9.69
CA ASN A 31 -16.86 8.03 -10.95
C ASN A 31 -15.43 8.54 -10.72
N GLY A 32 -14.45 7.72 -11.11
CA GLY A 32 -13.02 8.02 -10.98
C GLY A 32 -12.36 7.51 -9.69
N ASP A 33 -13.15 7.07 -8.69
CA ASP A 33 -12.57 6.49 -7.47
C ASP A 33 -12.05 5.08 -7.74
N LYS A 34 -10.93 4.76 -7.13
CA LYS A 34 -10.46 3.38 -6.88
C LYS A 34 -10.67 3.07 -5.40
N ARG A 35 -11.04 1.83 -5.13
CA ARG A 35 -11.22 1.33 -3.77
C ARG A 35 -10.39 0.07 -3.56
N LEU A 36 -9.64 0.07 -2.49
CA LEU A 36 -8.97 -1.11 -1.96
C LEU A 36 -9.73 -1.58 -0.72
N ILE A 37 -10.31 -2.76 -0.79
CA ILE A 37 -10.99 -3.39 0.35
C ILE A 37 -10.09 -4.48 0.89
N VAL A 38 -9.72 -4.36 2.16
CA VAL A 38 -8.86 -5.31 2.85
C VAL A 38 -9.63 -5.95 4.00
N MET A 39 -9.64 -7.27 4.02
CA MET A 39 -10.14 -8.04 5.16
C MET A 39 -8.94 -8.58 5.95
N SER A 40 -8.88 -8.26 7.22
CA SER A 40 -7.83 -8.67 8.14
C SER A 40 -8.42 -9.19 9.46
N GLY A 41 -7.56 -9.62 10.39
CA GLY A 41 -8.00 -10.14 11.69
C GLY A 41 -8.40 -11.61 11.66
N ASP A 42 -9.15 -12.02 12.68
CA ASP A 42 -9.63 -13.39 12.83
C ASP A 42 -10.86 -13.68 11.96
N PHE A 43 -10.98 -14.90 11.47
CA PHE A 43 -12.16 -15.33 10.68
C PHE A 43 -13.49 -15.22 11.43
N ASP A 44 -13.46 -15.29 12.76
CA ASP A 44 -14.66 -15.19 13.59
C ASP A 44 -15.00 -13.72 13.94
N SER A 45 -14.07 -12.80 13.68
CA SER A 45 -14.25 -11.36 13.90
C SER A 45 -13.37 -10.57 12.89
N PRO A 46 -13.70 -10.60 11.60
CA PRO A 46 -12.91 -9.92 10.59
C PRO A 46 -13.02 -8.39 10.73
N ILE A 47 -11.93 -7.73 10.35
CA ILE A 47 -11.89 -6.28 10.22
C ILE A 47 -11.86 -5.99 8.72
N ILE A 48 -12.84 -5.24 8.25
CA ILE A 48 -12.90 -4.78 6.87
C ILE A 48 -12.50 -3.31 6.84
N SER A 49 -11.43 -3.02 6.12
CA SER A 49 -10.92 -1.68 5.89
C SER A 49 -11.13 -1.28 4.44
N ASP A 50 -11.54 -0.03 4.22
CA ASP A 50 -11.86 0.53 2.90
C ASP A 50 -11.02 1.78 2.67
N TYR A 51 -10.13 1.72 1.70
CA TYR A 51 -9.24 2.79 1.31
C TYR A 51 -9.66 3.33 -0.06
N SER A 52 -9.79 4.66 -0.14
CA SER A 52 -10.18 5.37 -1.36
C SER A 52 -8.98 6.17 -1.86
N TYR A 53 -8.67 6.02 -3.13
CA TYR A 53 -7.68 6.85 -3.78
C TYR A 53 -8.13 7.26 -5.18
N THR A 54 -7.63 8.39 -5.64
CA THR A 54 -8.03 8.97 -6.91
C THR A 54 -7.23 8.35 -8.04
N ARG A 55 -7.90 8.05 -9.14
CA ARG A 55 -7.23 7.67 -10.37
C ARG A 55 -6.60 8.91 -10.99
N GLU A 56 -5.30 8.84 -11.21
CA GLU A 56 -4.54 9.86 -11.92
C GLU A 56 -4.00 9.31 -13.23
N THR A 57 -3.72 10.20 -14.17
CA THR A 57 -2.94 9.86 -15.35
C THR A 57 -1.49 10.06 -14.98
N LEU A 58 -0.72 8.99 -15.00
CA LEU A 58 0.70 9.02 -14.73
C LEU A 58 1.42 9.18 -16.07
N GLU A 59 2.26 10.20 -16.17
CA GLU A 59 3.14 10.43 -17.32
C GLU A 59 4.56 10.56 -16.78
N ASP A 60 5.47 9.73 -17.24
CA ASP A 60 6.89 9.74 -16.86
C ASP A 60 7.17 9.58 -15.35
N HIS A 61 6.27 8.94 -14.59
CA HIS A 61 6.46 8.61 -13.18
C HIS A 61 5.61 7.40 -12.76
N PHE A 62 5.85 6.87 -11.57
CA PHE A 62 4.99 5.89 -10.91
C PHE A 62 4.51 6.42 -9.55
N ARG A 63 3.44 5.81 -9.02
CA ARG A 63 2.92 6.13 -7.69
C ARG A 63 3.13 4.95 -6.76
N LEU A 64 3.48 5.25 -5.54
CA LEU A 64 3.75 4.27 -4.51
C LEU A 64 2.80 4.47 -3.33
N PHE A 65 2.06 3.42 -3.01
CA PHE A 65 1.21 3.36 -1.83
C PHE A 65 1.74 2.30 -0.87
N ALA A 66 1.71 2.58 0.42
CA ALA A 66 1.98 1.58 1.43
C ALA A 66 0.83 1.45 2.42
N LEU A 67 0.56 0.22 2.84
CA LEU A 67 -0.48 -0.13 3.78
C LEU A 67 0.03 -1.18 4.77
N SER A 68 0.02 -0.87 6.05
CA SER A 68 0.26 -1.87 7.08
C SER A 68 -1.07 -2.52 7.49
N VAL A 69 -1.19 -3.83 7.25
CA VAL A 69 -2.34 -4.66 7.63
C VAL A 69 -2.06 -5.48 8.90
N THR A 70 -1.03 -5.12 9.65
CA THR A 70 -0.69 -5.83 10.88
C THR A 70 -1.73 -5.57 11.97
N ILE A 71 -2.03 -6.60 12.77
CA ILE A 71 -2.97 -6.51 13.91
C ILE A 71 -2.32 -5.71 15.06
N ASP A 72 -1.00 -5.72 15.14
CA ASP A 72 -0.25 -4.95 16.12
C ASP A 72 -0.18 -3.49 15.68
N GLU A 73 -0.44 -2.56 16.60
CA GLU A 73 -0.44 -1.11 16.36
C GLU A 73 0.98 -0.56 16.09
N GLY A 74 1.78 -1.28 15.33
CA GLY A 74 3.13 -0.88 14.94
C GLY A 74 3.12 0.20 13.88
N SER A 75 4.10 1.10 13.97
CA SER A 75 4.42 2.04 12.89
C SER A 75 5.81 1.70 12.37
N TYR A 76 6.03 1.93 11.08
CA TYR A 76 7.30 1.68 10.42
C TYR A 76 7.72 2.86 9.57
N ASP A 77 8.97 3.26 9.67
CA ASP A 77 9.56 4.20 8.74
C ASP A 77 9.94 3.47 7.45
N PHE A 78 9.51 4.04 6.35
CA PHE A 78 9.63 3.49 5.01
C PHE A 78 10.71 4.23 4.24
N TYR A 79 11.64 3.50 3.64
CA TYR A 79 12.74 4.03 2.87
C TYR A 79 12.85 3.34 1.53
N LEU A 80 13.33 4.09 0.53
CA LEU A 80 13.61 3.61 -0.81
C LEU A 80 15.05 3.95 -1.20
N ALA A 81 15.80 2.98 -1.70
CA ALA A 81 17.13 3.17 -2.25
C ALA A 81 17.22 2.57 -3.65
N GLU A 82 18.03 3.16 -4.54
CA GLU A 82 18.36 2.52 -5.80
C GLU A 82 19.03 1.16 -5.57
N SER A 83 18.83 0.25 -6.51
CA SER A 83 19.36 -1.11 -6.40
C SER A 83 20.88 -1.12 -6.31
N GLY A 84 21.39 -1.72 -5.24
CA GLY A 84 22.81 -1.81 -4.96
C GLY A 84 23.33 -0.72 -4.03
N ASP A 85 22.51 0.27 -3.71
CA ASP A 85 22.84 1.27 -2.70
C ASP A 85 22.59 0.73 -1.28
N PRO A 86 23.46 1.10 -0.31
CA PRO A 86 23.26 0.72 1.08
C PRO A 86 22.12 1.52 1.72
N PHE A 87 21.57 1.02 2.85
CA PHE A 87 20.51 1.70 3.60
C PHE A 87 20.82 3.15 3.95
N GLU A 88 22.09 3.49 4.21
CA GLU A 88 22.54 4.85 4.54
C GLU A 88 22.33 5.86 3.39
N ALA A 89 22.16 5.37 2.16
CA ALA A 89 21.84 6.18 0.98
C ALA A 89 20.32 6.20 0.68
N ALA A 90 19.52 5.43 1.43
CA ALA A 90 18.09 5.32 1.19
C ALA A 90 17.35 6.62 1.55
N ASN A 91 16.39 6.98 0.72
CA ASN A 91 15.52 8.12 0.93
C ASN A 91 14.36 7.75 1.86
N PHE A 92 14.16 8.53 2.92
CA PHE A 92 13.01 8.40 3.81
C PHE A 92 11.74 8.90 3.10
N LEU A 93 10.74 8.05 2.96
CA LEU A 93 9.49 8.38 2.30
C LEU A 93 8.39 8.81 3.29
N GLY A 94 8.35 8.20 4.46
CA GLY A 94 7.34 8.48 5.46
C GLY A 94 7.18 7.36 6.48
N THR A 95 6.30 7.58 7.45
CA THR A 95 5.97 6.60 8.47
C THR A 95 4.60 5.99 8.17
N VAL A 96 4.55 4.68 7.97
CA VAL A 96 3.32 3.90 7.77
C VAL A 96 2.81 3.41 9.11
N THR A 97 1.57 3.73 9.44
CA THR A 97 0.90 3.26 10.66
C THR A 97 -0.12 2.17 10.33
N ALA A 98 -0.44 1.34 11.33
CA ALA A 98 -1.42 0.27 11.14
C ALA A 98 -2.78 0.84 10.69
N SER A 99 -3.38 0.17 9.69
CA SER A 99 -4.69 0.52 9.12
C SER A 99 -4.76 1.89 8.42
N GLU A 100 -3.62 2.50 8.10
CA GLU A 100 -3.53 3.72 7.32
C GLU A 100 -2.85 3.43 5.99
N MET A 101 -3.46 3.83 4.88
CA MET A 101 -2.83 3.78 3.57
C MET A 101 -2.19 5.14 3.31
N ILE A 102 -0.91 5.14 3.03
CA ILE A 102 -0.14 6.35 2.73
C ILE A 102 0.26 6.30 1.27
N GLU A 103 0.10 7.42 0.59
CA GLU A 103 0.67 7.69 -0.71
C GLU A 103 2.02 8.37 -0.50
N PHE A 104 3.05 7.87 -1.13
CA PHE A 104 4.36 8.48 -1.13
C PHE A 104 4.54 9.31 -2.38
N ASP A 105 4.64 10.61 -2.18
CA ASP A 105 5.13 11.54 -3.16
C ASP A 105 6.63 11.68 -2.90
N TYR A 106 7.46 11.14 -3.79
CA TYR A 106 8.90 11.36 -3.71
C TYR A 106 9.24 12.70 -4.34
N TRP A 107 9.91 13.53 -3.59
CA TRP A 107 10.50 14.77 -4.08
C TRP A 107 11.99 14.77 -3.77
N ASP A 108 12.81 14.84 -4.80
CA ASP A 108 14.23 15.12 -4.67
C ASP A 108 14.44 16.64 -4.74
N PRO A 109 14.89 17.31 -3.64
CA PRO A 109 15.08 18.76 -3.62
C PRO A 109 16.22 19.23 -4.54
N ASP A 110 17.09 18.33 -4.99
CA ASP A 110 18.25 18.61 -5.86
C ASP A 110 17.96 18.33 -7.34
N ASP A 111 16.84 17.70 -7.65
CA ASP A 111 16.35 17.44 -9.01
C ASP A 111 15.04 18.19 -9.25
N ASP A 112 14.91 18.79 -10.45
CA ASP A 112 13.67 19.45 -10.88
C ASP A 112 12.53 18.45 -11.19
N SER A 113 12.78 17.13 -11.05
CA SER A 113 11.77 16.09 -11.18
C SER A 113 11.14 15.81 -9.80
N ASP A 114 9.86 16.15 -9.66
CA ASP A 114 9.08 15.90 -8.43
C ASP A 114 8.62 14.44 -8.30
N TYR A 115 9.19 13.48 -9.06
CA TYR A 115 8.67 12.13 -9.19
C TYR A 115 9.79 11.08 -9.18
N PHE A 116 9.42 9.86 -8.80
CA PHE A 116 10.31 8.70 -8.93
C PHE A 116 10.59 8.39 -10.39
N ASP A 117 11.85 8.18 -10.72
CA ASP A 117 12.27 7.63 -11.99
C ASP A 117 12.01 6.12 -12.06
N GLU A 118 11.76 5.61 -13.28
CA GLU A 118 11.75 4.15 -13.47
C GLU A 118 13.16 3.60 -13.27
N ASP A 119 13.30 2.74 -12.27
CA ASP A 119 14.55 2.03 -11.96
C ASP A 119 14.27 0.84 -11.03
N GLU A 120 15.34 0.13 -10.72
CA GLU A 120 15.34 -0.94 -9.74
C GLU A 120 15.62 -0.37 -8.34
N TYR A 121 14.69 -0.64 -7.40
CA TYR A 121 14.79 -0.14 -6.02
C TYR A 121 14.75 -1.26 -5.00
N THR A 122 15.33 -0.96 -3.82
CA THR A 122 15.22 -1.76 -2.61
C THR A 122 14.44 -0.98 -1.55
N ILE A 123 13.46 -1.64 -0.92
CA ILE A 123 12.66 -1.07 0.16
C ILE A 123 13.24 -1.50 1.50
N TYR A 124 13.36 -0.56 2.42
CA TYR A 124 13.74 -0.82 3.80
C TYR A 124 12.67 -0.35 4.77
N LEU A 125 12.48 -1.11 5.85
CA LEU A 125 11.63 -0.72 6.98
C LEU A 125 12.47 -0.68 8.25
N THR A 126 12.22 0.34 9.07
CA THR A 126 12.79 0.47 10.41
C THR A 126 11.70 0.76 11.44
N GLU A 127 12.01 0.66 12.75
CA GLU A 127 11.18 1.33 13.74
C GLU A 127 11.27 2.85 13.56
N PRO A 128 10.22 3.62 13.90
CA PRO A 128 10.22 5.08 13.74
C PRO A 128 11.42 5.74 14.41
N GLY A 129 12.20 6.46 13.60
CA GLY A 129 13.41 7.15 14.03
C GLY A 129 14.61 6.25 14.32
N SER A 130 14.53 4.96 14.01
CA SER A 130 15.63 4.01 14.13
C SER A 130 16.47 3.94 12.85
N THR A 131 17.72 3.55 12.98
CA THR A 131 18.60 3.18 11.85
C THR A 131 18.82 1.66 11.77
N GLU A 132 18.16 0.89 12.62
CA GLU A 132 18.20 -0.56 12.57
C GLU A 132 17.15 -1.06 11.55
N VAL A 133 17.64 -1.67 10.48
CA VAL A 133 16.81 -2.23 9.42
C VAL A 133 16.12 -3.49 9.93
N LEU A 134 14.78 -3.46 9.97
CA LEU A 134 13.93 -4.61 10.32
C LEU A 134 13.60 -5.48 9.12
N PHE A 135 13.47 -4.86 7.96
CA PHE A 135 13.13 -5.52 6.72
C PHE A 135 13.87 -4.87 5.54
N GLU A 136 14.34 -5.70 4.65
CA GLU A 136 14.92 -5.34 3.36
C GLU A 136 14.24 -6.18 2.29
N SER A 137 13.69 -5.55 1.26
CA SER A 137 13.06 -6.25 0.15
C SER A 137 14.12 -6.85 -0.78
N GLN A 138 13.67 -7.73 -1.66
CA GLN A 138 14.42 -7.96 -2.90
C GLN A 138 14.31 -6.71 -3.78
N THR A 139 15.22 -6.56 -4.73
CA THR A 139 15.15 -5.53 -5.76
C THR A 139 13.82 -5.64 -6.51
N ILE A 140 13.14 -4.52 -6.68
CA ILE A 140 11.87 -4.37 -7.38
C ILE A 140 12.10 -3.41 -8.53
N ASP A 141 11.70 -3.82 -9.73
CA ASP A 141 11.72 -2.99 -10.93
C ASP A 141 10.43 -2.15 -10.97
N PHE A 142 10.54 -0.84 -10.80
CA PHE A 142 9.43 0.09 -10.88
C PHE A 142 9.38 0.76 -12.26
N ALA A 143 8.26 0.62 -12.94
CA ALA A 143 8.05 1.15 -14.27
C ALA A 143 7.11 2.37 -14.23
N TYR A 144 7.33 3.32 -15.14
CA TYR A 144 6.43 4.46 -15.34
C TYR A 144 4.99 4.03 -15.62
N GLU A 145 4.07 4.96 -15.46
CA GLU A 145 2.62 4.80 -15.68
C GLU A 145 1.98 3.70 -14.80
N THR A 146 2.64 3.31 -13.70
CA THR A 146 2.20 2.22 -12.83
C THR A 146 1.97 2.70 -11.39
N GLU A 147 0.91 2.17 -10.77
CA GLU A 147 0.63 2.35 -9.35
C GLU A 147 1.01 1.07 -8.59
N TYR A 148 1.86 1.19 -7.60
CA TYR A 148 2.29 0.09 -6.75
C TYR A 148 1.65 0.19 -5.38
N LEU A 149 1.20 -0.94 -4.85
CA LEU A 149 0.75 -1.09 -3.49
C LEU A 149 1.67 -2.09 -2.76
N LEU A 150 2.24 -1.66 -1.66
CA LEU A 150 3.20 -2.39 -0.83
C LEU A 150 2.60 -2.69 0.54
#